data_a4777940069cbd467566df938b2f1351
#
_entry.id   a4777940069cbd467566df938b2f1351
#
_cell.length_a   1.000
_cell.length_b   1.000
_cell.length_c   1.000
_cell.angle_alpha   90.00
_cell.angle_beta   90.00
_cell.angle_gamma   90.00
#
_symmetry.space_group_name_H-M   'P 1'
#
loop_
_entity.id
_entity.type
_entity.pdbx_description
1 polymer ?
#
loop_
_entity_poly.entity_id
_entity_poly.type
_entity_poly.pdbx_seq_one_letter_code
_entity_poly.pdbx_strand_id
1 'polypeptide(L)'
;MEIRQFSDLPPFDTKDGSTIRSILDRANAPVEQQSLAEATVFAGNATERHYHKVSEEFYFLLEGEGTMEVDGERREVQPGDAVLIPAGAWHQITATRDLRFLCCCAPPYSHEDTYFE
;
A
#
# COMPACT_ATOMS: atom_id res chain seq x y z
N MET A 1 -11.01 7.00 22.29
CA MET A 1 -10.05 6.03 21.72
C MET A 1 -10.74 5.28 20.58
N GLU A 2 -10.08 5.17 19.44
CA GLU A 2 -10.58 4.40 18.29
C GLU A 2 -9.78 3.10 18.17
N ILE A 3 -10.46 1.96 18.14
CA ILE A 3 -9.83 0.65 17.98
C ILE A 3 -10.53 -0.06 16.83
N ARG A 4 -9.72 -0.66 15.93
CA ARG A 4 -10.20 -1.51 14.83
C ARG A 4 -9.58 -2.88 14.97
N GLN A 5 -10.40 -3.92 14.82
CA GLN A 5 -9.92 -5.30 14.76
C GLN A 5 -9.81 -5.70 13.29
N PHE A 6 -8.62 -6.09 12.87
CA PHE A 6 -8.34 -6.43 11.47
C PHE A 6 -9.33 -7.45 10.89
N SER A 7 -9.66 -8.49 11.65
CA SER A 7 -10.56 -9.54 11.18
C SER A 7 -11.99 -9.08 10.91
N ASP A 8 -12.38 -7.91 11.45
CA ASP A 8 -13.72 -7.35 11.25
C ASP A 8 -13.80 -6.43 10.02
N LEU A 9 -12.66 -6.14 9.38
CA LEU A 9 -12.59 -5.20 8.27
C LEU A 9 -12.83 -5.89 6.93
N PRO A 10 -13.77 -5.42 6.11
CA PRO A 10 -14.04 -6.05 4.81
C PRO A 10 -12.94 -5.73 3.81
N PRO A 11 -12.41 -6.74 3.07
CA PRO A 11 -11.50 -6.48 1.98
C PRO A 11 -12.23 -5.91 0.77
N PHE A 12 -11.54 -5.10 -0.02
CA PHE A 12 -12.06 -4.60 -1.29
C PHE A 12 -10.92 -4.47 -2.31
N ASP A 13 -11.26 -4.55 -3.58
CA ASP A 13 -10.28 -4.39 -4.65
C ASP A 13 -10.14 -2.91 -5.00
N THR A 14 -8.90 -2.48 -5.21
CA THR A 14 -8.59 -1.11 -5.58
C THR A 14 -8.26 -0.98 -7.06
N LYS A 15 -8.15 0.26 -7.54
CA LYS A 15 -7.80 0.56 -8.93
C LYS A 15 -6.43 0.02 -9.33
N ASP A 16 -5.49 -0.09 -8.39
CA ASP A 16 -4.15 -0.57 -8.70
C ASP A 16 -4.07 -2.10 -8.79
N GLY A 17 -5.20 -2.81 -8.59
CA GLY A 17 -5.26 -4.26 -8.70
C GLY A 17 -4.94 -5.01 -7.41
N SER A 18 -4.65 -4.31 -6.31
CA SER A 18 -4.46 -4.93 -5.01
C SER A 18 -5.78 -5.12 -4.28
N THR A 19 -5.80 -6.06 -3.34
CA THR A 19 -6.91 -6.23 -2.40
C THR A 19 -6.53 -5.55 -1.10
N ILE A 20 -7.37 -4.62 -0.65
CA ILE A 20 -7.06 -3.74 0.50
C ILE A 20 -8.03 -3.99 1.64
N ARG A 21 -7.51 -3.91 2.87
CA ARG A 21 -8.31 -3.68 4.07
C ARG A 21 -7.87 -2.37 4.67
N SER A 22 -8.75 -1.37 4.67
CA SER A 22 -8.50 -0.10 5.36
C SER A 22 -8.60 -0.33 6.85
N ILE A 23 -7.51 -0.06 7.58
CA ILE A 23 -7.47 -0.26 9.02
C ILE A 23 -7.90 1.02 9.73
N LEU A 24 -7.20 2.12 9.42
CA LEU A 24 -7.56 3.46 9.92
C LEU A 24 -7.33 4.45 8.78
N ASP A 25 -8.40 4.99 8.24
CA ASP A 25 -8.33 6.01 7.20
C ASP A 25 -9.47 7.02 7.33
N ARG A 26 -9.55 7.97 6.40
CA ARG A 26 -10.58 9.01 6.45
C ARG A 26 -12.00 8.48 6.31
N ALA A 27 -12.19 7.29 5.75
CA ALA A 27 -13.51 6.71 5.55
C ALA A 27 -14.06 6.05 6.81
N ASN A 28 -13.18 5.57 7.72
CA ASN A 28 -13.61 4.78 8.85
C ASN A 28 -13.17 5.33 10.23
N ALA A 29 -12.43 6.43 10.27
CA ALA A 29 -11.91 7.00 11.51
C ALA A 29 -11.60 8.49 11.34
N PRO A 30 -11.57 9.28 12.44
CA PRO A 30 -11.25 10.70 12.37
C PRO A 30 -9.74 10.95 12.31
N VAL A 31 -9.08 10.35 11.32
CA VAL A 31 -7.64 10.53 11.12
C VAL A 31 -7.35 11.88 10.49
N GLU A 32 -6.23 12.50 10.86
CA GLU A 32 -5.81 13.80 10.34
C GLU A 32 -4.47 13.74 9.61
N GLN A 33 -3.49 12.99 10.15
CA GLN A 33 -2.10 13.05 9.69
C GLN A 33 -1.67 11.85 8.88
N GLN A 34 -2.29 10.69 9.06
CA GLN A 34 -1.84 9.45 8.46
C GLN A 34 -2.96 8.44 8.34
N SER A 35 -2.75 7.43 7.51
CA SER A 35 -3.63 6.28 7.37
C SER A 35 -2.85 4.99 7.38
N LEU A 36 -3.53 3.90 7.71
CA LEU A 36 -2.96 2.55 7.75
C LEU A 36 -3.90 1.58 7.05
N ALA A 37 -3.35 0.82 6.14
CA ALA A 37 -4.09 -0.23 5.43
C ALA A 37 -3.22 -1.47 5.30
N GLU A 38 -3.84 -2.61 5.00
CA GLU A 38 -3.13 -3.83 4.62
C GLU A 38 -3.48 -4.15 3.18
N ALA A 39 -2.47 -4.50 2.40
CA ALA A 39 -2.62 -4.83 0.99
C ALA A 39 -2.22 -6.28 0.73
N THR A 40 -2.93 -6.92 -0.20
CA THR A 40 -2.60 -8.24 -0.71
C THR A 40 -2.44 -8.15 -2.23
N VAL A 41 -1.35 -8.73 -2.74
CA VAL A 41 -1.11 -8.89 -4.19
C VAL A 41 -0.80 -10.36 -4.41
N PHE A 42 -1.63 -11.05 -5.19
CA PHE A 42 -1.45 -12.48 -5.40
C PHE A 42 -0.30 -12.78 -6.36
N ALA A 43 0.33 -13.95 -6.17
CA ALA A 43 1.46 -14.40 -6.99
C ALA A 43 1.14 -14.30 -8.48
N GLY A 44 2.08 -13.77 -9.24
CA GLY A 44 1.93 -13.55 -10.67
C GLY A 44 1.31 -12.20 -11.05
N ASN A 45 0.80 -11.45 -10.07
CA ASN A 45 0.19 -10.16 -10.30
C ASN A 45 1.10 -9.03 -9.81
N ALA A 46 0.77 -7.82 -10.22
CA ALA A 46 1.44 -6.59 -9.82
C ALA A 46 0.41 -5.51 -9.57
N THR A 47 0.73 -4.54 -8.72
CA THR A 47 -0.05 -3.32 -8.67
C THR A 47 0.16 -2.56 -9.97
N GLU A 48 -0.85 -1.78 -10.39
CA GLU A 48 -0.67 -0.85 -11.49
C GLU A 48 0.34 0.22 -11.09
N ARG A 49 1.23 0.61 -12.00
CA ARG A 49 2.26 1.61 -11.70
C ARG A 49 1.61 2.97 -11.48
N HIS A 50 1.88 3.59 -10.34
CA HIS A 50 1.21 4.83 -9.94
C HIS A 50 2.10 5.68 -9.02
N TYR A 51 1.64 6.88 -8.73
CA TYR A 51 2.26 7.74 -7.71
C TYR A 51 1.19 8.49 -6.93
N HIS A 52 1.58 8.97 -5.75
CA HIS A 52 0.80 9.89 -4.94
C HIS A 52 1.52 11.25 -4.95
N LYS A 53 0.82 12.29 -5.32
CA LYS A 53 1.44 13.60 -5.45
C LYS A 53 1.78 14.22 -4.10
N VAL A 54 0.92 14.02 -3.11
CA VAL A 54 1.00 14.66 -1.81
C VAL A 54 1.48 13.70 -0.72
N SER A 55 0.98 12.46 -0.71
CA SER A 55 1.29 11.51 0.35
C SER A 55 2.66 10.87 0.18
N GLU A 56 3.42 10.88 1.27
CA GLU A 56 4.55 9.99 1.49
C GLU A 56 3.99 8.65 1.93
N GLU A 57 4.57 7.54 1.48
CA GLU A 57 4.06 6.21 1.80
C GLU A 57 5.16 5.28 2.28
N PHE A 58 4.83 4.44 3.26
CA PHE A 58 5.65 3.30 3.66
C PHE A 58 4.93 2.00 3.33
N TYR A 59 5.68 1.02 2.81
CA TYR A 59 5.25 -0.38 2.82
C TYR A 59 6.05 -1.13 3.86
N PHE A 60 5.40 -2.02 4.58
CA PHE A 60 6.09 -2.96 5.47
C PHE A 60 5.64 -4.38 5.13
N LEU A 61 6.57 -5.20 4.65
CA LEU A 61 6.27 -6.54 4.14
C LEU A 61 6.05 -7.52 5.28
N LEU A 62 4.89 -8.17 5.27
CA LEU A 62 4.49 -9.16 6.28
C LEU A 62 4.68 -10.58 5.79
N GLU A 63 4.34 -10.86 4.53
CA GLU A 63 4.38 -12.20 3.94
C GLU A 63 4.70 -12.11 2.45
N GLY A 64 5.28 -13.19 1.91
CA GLY A 64 5.49 -13.35 0.49
C GLY A 64 6.83 -12.80 0.00
N GLU A 65 6.99 -12.78 -1.30
CA GLU A 65 8.19 -12.28 -1.97
C GLU A 65 7.78 -11.58 -3.26
N GLY A 66 8.57 -10.59 -3.65
CA GLY A 66 8.31 -9.89 -4.88
C GLY A 66 9.40 -8.91 -5.24
N THR A 67 9.10 -8.09 -6.26
CA THR A 67 9.99 -7.03 -6.72
C THR A 67 9.31 -5.69 -6.53
N MET A 68 9.99 -4.78 -5.86
CA MET A 68 9.54 -3.40 -5.69
C MET A 68 10.28 -2.49 -6.65
N GLU A 69 9.54 -1.61 -7.33
CA GLU A 69 10.11 -0.57 -8.17
C GLU A 69 9.69 0.80 -7.63
N VAL A 70 10.66 1.68 -7.44
CA VAL A 70 10.43 3.10 -7.08
C VAL A 70 11.28 3.95 -8.01
N ASP A 71 10.62 4.75 -8.83
CA ASP A 71 11.27 5.65 -9.82
C ASP A 71 12.33 4.93 -10.69
N GLY A 72 12.04 3.70 -11.10
CA GLY A 72 12.92 2.91 -11.96
C GLY A 72 13.97 2.08 -11.23
N GLU A 73 14.18 2.29 -9.94
CA GLU A 73 15.02 1.41 -9.14
C GLU A 73 14.23 0.18 -8.72
N ARG A 74 14.78 -1.00 -8.99
CA ARG A 74 14.13 -2.27 -8.70
C ARG A 74 14.93 -3.04 -7.67
N ARG A 75 14.24 -3.57 -6.65
CA ARG A 75 14.83 -4.45 -5.64
C ARG A 75 13.86 -5.55 -5.27
N GLU A 76 14.40 -6.71 -4.95
CA GLU A 76 13.60 -7.78 -4.37
C GLU A 76 13.27 -7.44 -2.92
N VAL A 77 12.06 -7.80 -2.50
CA VAL A 77 11.56 -7.55 -1.15
C VAL A 77 11.03 -8.85 -0.53
N GLN A 78 11.15 -8.92 0.79
CA GLN A 78 10.76 -10.08 1.58
C GLN A 78 10.19 -9.60 2.93
N PRO A 79 9.59 -10.51 3.73
CA PRO A 79 9.05 -10.14 5.03
C PRO A 79 10.07 -9.45 5.92
N GLY A 80 9.63 -8.38 6.58
CA GLY A 80 10.49 -7.55 7.42
C GLY A 80 11.09 -6.35 6.71
N ASP A 81 10.99 -6.27 5.39
CA ASP A 81 11.48 -5.10 4.64
C ASP A 81 10.50 -3.94 4.77
N ALA A 82 11.05 -2.76 4.99
CA ALA A 82 10.31 -1.50 4.95
C ALA A 82 10.75 -0.70 3.73
N VAL A 83 9.79 -0.19 2.97
CA VAL A 83 10.05 0.59 1.76
C VAL A 83 9.53 2.01 1.97
N LEU A 84 10.38 3.00 1.74
CA LEU A 84 9.96 4.40 1.70
C LEU A 84 9.64 4.78 0.25
N ILE A 85 8.44 5.30 0.05
CA ILE A 85 7.99 5.81 -1.24
C ILE A 85 7.75 7.31 -1.06
N PRO A 86 8.67 8.15 -1.57
CA PRO A 86 8.49 9.61 -1.48
C PRO A 86 7.26 10.09 -2.24
N ALA A 87 6.70 11.21 -1.82
CA ALA A 87 5.64 11.89 -2.57
C ALA A 87 6.12 12.16 -4.00
N GLY A 88 5.27 11.86 -4.98
CA GLY A 88 5.59 12.03 -6.40
C GLY A 88 6.35 10.88 -7.04
N ALA A 89 6.84 9.92 -6.26
CA ALA A 89 7.61 8.80 -6.82
C ALA A 89 6.71 7.75 -7.44
N TRP A 90 6.96 7.42 -8.71
CA TRP A 90 6.31 6.30 -9.38
C TRP A 90 6.70 5.00 -8.71
N HIS A 91 5.74 4.12 -8.49
CA HIS A 91 6.03 2.84 -7.86
C HIS A 91 5.10 1.72 -8.31
N GLN A 92 5.61 0.50 -8.18
CA GLN A 92 4.90 -0.73 -8.51
C GLN A 92 5.51 -1.87 -7.71
N ILE A 93 4.68 -2.77 -7.21
CA ILE A 93 5.15 -4.00 -6.59
C ILE A 93 4.58 -5.20 -7.35
N THR A 94 5.45 -6.16 -7.64
CA THR A 94 5.10 -7.39 -8.37
C THR A 94 5.31 -8.57 -7.45
N ALA A 95 4.31 -9.44 -7.33
CA ALA A 95 4.37 -10.59 -6.45
C ALA A 95 4.91 -11.83 -7.19
N THR A 96 5.95 -12.46 -6.64
CA THR A 96 6.39 -13.80 -7.06
C THR A 96 5.76 -14.87 -6.16
N ARG A 97 5.44 -14.52 -4.92
CA ARG A 97 4.58 -15.27 -4.00
C ARG A 97 3.53 -14.32 -3.46
N ASP A 98 2.41 -14.83 -2.97
CA ASP A 98 1.34 -13.98 -2.43
C ASP A 98 1.93 -13.00 -1.42
N LEU A 99 1.87 -11.71 -1.76
CA LEU A 99 2.36 -10.63 -0.92
C LEU A 99 1.27 -10.13 0.00
N ARG A 100 1.66 -9.86 1.24
CA ARG A 100 0.84 -9.11 2.19
C ARG A 100 1.72 -8.08 2.87
N PHE A 101 1.28 -6.83 2.87
CA PHE A 101 2.08 -5.73 3.43
C PHE A 101 1.19 -4.63 3.99
N LEU A 102 1.73 -3.89 4.94
CA LEU A 102 1.08 -2.70 5.48
C LEU A 102 1.45 -1.49 4.62
N CYS A 103 0.47 -0.59 4.45
CA CYS A 103 0.65 0.68 3.78
C CYS A 103 0.34 1.81 4.75
N CYS A 104 1.30 2.69 4.98
CA CYS A 104 1.12 3.89 5.81
C CYS A 104 1.28 5.11 4.92
N CYS A 105 0.27 5.96 4.87
CA CYS A 105 0.30 7.20 4.09
C CYS A 105 0.18 8.42 4.99
N ALA A 106 0.99 9.43 4.73
CA ALA A 106 0.94 10.72 5.40
C ALA A 106 1.15 11.84 4.38
N PRO A 107 0.17 12.73 4.17
CA PRO A 107 -1.21 12.72 4.69
C PRO A 107 -1.97 11.42 4.40
N PRO A 108 -3.13 11.22 5.02
CA PRO A 108 -3.89 9.98 4.82
C PRO A 108 -4.18 9.67 3.36
N TYR A 109 -4.22 8.38 3.02
CA TYR A 109 -4.53 7.94 1.66
C TYR A 109 -5.77 8.64 1.12
N SER A 110 -5.68 9.07 -0.14
CA SER A 110 -6.78 9.66 -0.88
C SER A 110 -6.78 9.09 -2.30
N HIS A 111 -7.95 8.65 -2.74
CA HIS A 111 -8.13 8.16 -4.09
C HIS A 111 -7.84 9.26 -5.12
N GLU A 112 -8.21 10.50 -4.82
CA GLU A 112 -7.98 11.67 -5.67
C GLU A 112 -6.49 12.02 -5.79
N ASP A 113 -5.66 11.56 -4.85
CA ASP A 113 -4.20 11.75 -4.87
C ASP A 113 -3.47 10.55 -5.48
N THR A 114 -4.16 9.70 -6.24
CA THR A 114 -3.59 8.52 -6.87
C THR A 114 -3.63 8.69 -8.39
N TYR A 115 -2.46 8.68 -9.01
CA TYR A 115 -2.30 8.92 -10.45
C TYR A 115 -1.65 7.72 -11.11
N PHE A 116 -2.24 7.24 -12.19
CA PHE A 116 -1.79 6.05 -12.92
C PHE A 116 -1.01 6.42 -14.19
N GLU A 117 -0.12 5.53 -14.58
CA GLU A 117 0.64 5.67 -15.82
C GLU A 117 -0.25 5.57 -17.06
#